data_12aa892f51e30facb7f0f0bdb57e196a
#
_entry.id   12aa892f51e30facb7f0f0bdb57e196a
#
_cell.length_a   1.000
_cell.length_b   1.000
_cell.length_c   1.000
_cell.angle_alpha   90.00
_cell.angle_beta   90.00
_cell.angle_gamma   90.00
#
_symmetry.space_group_name_H-M   'P 1'
#
loop_
_entity.id
_entity.type
_entity.pdbx_description
1 polymer ?
#
loop_
_entity_poly.entity_id
_entity_poly.type
_entity_poly.pdbx_seq_one_letter_code
_entity_poly.pdbx_strand_id
1 'polypeptide(L)'
;MTAFLFDTNPNESIKLGLIVLSSDETIEDEFRAMLPKSCSLFHTRIHSAPEVTPDTLMEMKVGLAASAAMIPHSFNLDVVGYACTSGATMIGPKNVATEVQNVHPNSQVCTPITAVMRALNKLGAKKIGMVTPYIPDVSQEMRNLLIENGFEISALVSFEVSTEAIVARITADAIKRAVRAAAVDGADAVFVSCTNLRTVDVIDELEDELGIAIVTSNQALAWDMLTSAGISTAQSAVPGRLSKT
;
A
#
# COMPACT_ATOMS: atom_id res chain seq x y z
N MET A 1 20.36 -7.49 46.38
CA MET A 1 19.47 -7.13 45.24
C MET A 1 18.20 -7.95 45.39
N THR A 2 17.02 -7.35 45.56
CA THR A 2 15.76 -8.07 45.79
C THR A 2 15.02 -8.10 44.45
N ALA A 3 14.63 -9.29 43.94
CA ALA A 3 13.81 -9.43 42.77
C ALA A 3 12.38 -8.91 43.09
N PHE A 4 11.84 -8.08 42.20
CA PHE A 4 10.47 -7.58 42.33
C PHE A 4 9.51 -8.54 41.62
N LEU A 5 8.38 -8.84 42.28
CA LEU A 5 7.33 -9.67 41.70
C LEU A 5 6.56 -8.86 40.65
N PHE A 6 6.22 -9.48 39.51
CA PHE A 6 5.46 -8.86 38.44
C PHE A 6 4.48 -9.86 37.81
N ASP A 7 3.39 -9.33 37.30
CA ASP A 7 2.41 -10.08 36.54
C ASP A 7 2.61 -9.80 35.01
N THR A 8 2.21 -10.74 34.20
CA THR A 8 2.23 -10.60 32.73
C THR A 8 0.83 -10.63 32.16
N ASN A 9 0.54 -9.73 31.23
CA ASN A 9 -0.69 -9.80 30.43
C ASN A 9 -0.42 -10.55 29.13
N PRO A 10 -1.31 -11.46 28.71
CA PRO A 10 -1.24 -12.02 27.37
C PRO A 10 -1.43 -10.89 26.34
N ASN A 11 -0.53 -10.81 25.37
CA ASN A 11 -0.70 -9.88 24.25
C ASN A 11 -1.54 -10.57 23.17
N GLU A 12 -2.85 -10.38 23.21
CA GLU A 12 -3.84 -10.96 22.28
C GLU A 12 -4.13 -10.05 21.09
N SER A 13 -3.40 -8.92 20.94
CA SER A 13 -3.60 -8.02 19.80
C SER A 13 -3.18 -8.68 18.49
N ILE A 14 -3.91 -8.40 17.44
CA ILE A 14 -3.51 -8.75 16.07
C ILE A 14 -2.24 -7.97 15.72
N LYS A 15 -1.25 -8.68 15.17
CA LYS A 15 0.09 -8.15 14.96
C LYS A 15 0.36 -8.01 13.47
N LEU A 16 0.51 -6.78 13.04
CA LEU A 16 0.81 -6.42 11.66
C LEU A 16 2.27 -5.99 11.55
N GLY A 17 2.97 -6.52 10.55
CA GLY A 17 4.30 -6.05 10.16
C GLY A 17 4.20 -5.14 8.94
N LEU A 18 5.05 -4.12 8.85
CA LEU A 18 5.12 -3.24 7.68
C LEU A 18 6.58 -2.99 7.30
N ILE A 19 6.96 -3.39 6.08
CA ILE A 19 8.28 -3.11 5.51
C ILE A 19 8.15 -1.84 4.67
N VAL A 20 8.72 -0.74 5.16
CA VAL A 20 8.61 0.61 4.59
C VAL A 20 9.91 0.97 3.87
N LEU A 21 9.85 1.71 2.76
CA LEU A 21 11.05 2.21 2.10
C LEU A 21 11.79 3.21 3.01
N SER A 22 13.12 3.22 2.94
CA SER A 22 13.94 4.21 3.68
C SER A 22 13.60 5.65 3.29
N SER A 23 13.12 5.87 2.08
CA SER A 23 12.74 7.17 1.52
C SER A 23 11.25 7.55 1.71
N ASP A 24 10.40 6.66 2.21
CA ASP A 24 8.97 6.95 2.40
C ASP A 24 8.75 7.90 3.59
N GLU A 25 8.04 9.00 3.36
CA GLU A 25 7.72 10.03 4.35
C GLU A 25 6.21 10.08 4.68
N THR A 26 5.41 9.13 4.21
CA THR A 26 3.94 9.26 4.20
C THR A 26 3.21 8.08 4.84
N ILE A 27 3.54 6.84 4.45
CA ILE A 27 2.70 5.68 4.78
C ILE A 27 2.54 5.44 6.27
N GLU A 28 3.55 5.71 7.09
CA GLU A 28 3.47 5.47 8.53
C GLU A 28 2.39 6.34 9.20
N ASP A 29 2.28 7.62 8.79
CA ASP A 29 1.27 8.53 9.31
C ASP A 29 -0.13 8.14 8.83
N GLU A 30 -0.28 7.79 7.54
CA GLU A 30 -1.56 7.34 6.99
C GLU A 30 -2.01 6.01 7.63
N PHE A 31 -1.10 5.06 7.88
CA PHE A 31 -1.44 3.82 8.57
C PHE A 31 -1.87 4.04 10.02
N ARG A 32 -1.19 4.93 10.76
CA ARG A 32 -1.64 5.29 12.13
C ARG A 32 -3.04 5.87 12.15
N ALA A 33 -3.41 6.63 11.13
CA ALA A 33 -4.74 7.20 11.01
C ALA A 33 -5.80 6.14 10.68
N MET A 34 -5.47 5.14 9.85
CA MET A 34 -6.43 4.15 9.35
C MET A 34 -6.61 2.94 10.26
N LEU A 35 -5.56 2.48 10.95
CA LEU A 35 -5.61 1.23 11.71
C LEU A 35 -6.35 1.38 13.04
N PRO A 36 -7.17 0.37 13.44
CA PRO A 36 -7.83 0.38 14.74
C PRO A 36 -6.83 0.13 15.87
N LYS A 37 -7.14 0.64 17.07
CA LYS A 37 -6.28 0.47 18.27
C LYS A 37 -6.12 -0.98 18.73
N SER A 38 -6.95 -1.90 18.26
CA SER A 38 -6.85 -3.34 18.52
C SER A 38 -5.70 -4.02 17.79
N CYS A 39 -5.08 -3.35 16.80
CA CYS A 39 -3.92 -3.85 16.10
C CYS A 39 -2.63 -3.28 16.67
N SER A 40 -1.61 -4.14 16.78
CA SER A 40 -0.22 -3.71 16.98
C SER A 40 0.49 -3.67 15.64
N LEU A 41 1.02 -2.51 15.27
CA LEU A 41 1.78 -2.32 14.04
C LEU A 41 3.28 -2.23 14.34
N PHE A 42 4.07 -3.11 13.73
CA PHE A 42 5.52 -3.15 13.82
C PHE A 42 6.13 -2.76 12.49
N HIS A 43 7.05 -1.78 12.49
CA HIS A 43 7.70 -1.32 11.28
C HIS A 43 9.14 -1.78 11.20
N THR A 44 9.60 -1.96 9.98
CA THR A 44 11.00 -2.01 9.61
C THR A 44 11.20 -1.21 8.33
N ARG A 45 12.43 -0.80 8.05
CA ARG A 45 12.72 -0.11 6.79
C ARG A 45 13.65 -0.93 5.92
N ILE A 46 13.37 -0.91 4.62
CA ILE A 46 14.24 -1.46 3.58
C ILE A 46 14.98 -0.33 2.89
N HIS A 47 16.27 -0.53 2.64
CA HIS A 47 17.05 0.43 1.87
C HIS A 47 16.45 0.60 0.47
N SER A 48 16.26 1.83 0.05
CA SER A 48 15.77 2.22 -1.26
C SER A 48 16.62 3.36 -1.82
N ALA A 49 16.85 3.34 -3.13
CA ALA A 49 17.50 4.44 -3.81
C ALA A 49 16.62 5.71 -3.77
N PRO A 50 17.21 6.92 -3.87
CA PRO A 50 16.45 8.16 -3.96
C PRO A 50 15.61 8.28 -5.24
N GLU A 51 16.03 7.57 -6.32
CA GLU A 51 15.37 7.58 -7.61
C GLU A 51 14.59 6.29 -7.84
N VAL A 52 13.41 6.44 -8.45
CA VAL A 52 12.48 5.37 -8.80
C VAL A 52 12.66 5.01 -10.27
N THR A 53 13.44 3.98 -10.54
CA THR A 53 13.66 3.39 -11.87
C THR A 53 13.43 1.89 -11.83
N PRO A 54 13.24 1.20 -12.98
CA PRO A 54 13.11 -0.26 -12.99
C PRO A 54 14.26 -0.98 -12.27
N ASP A 55 15.51 -0.54 -12.49
CA ASP A 55 16.70 -1.17 -11.89
C ASP A 55 16.74 -0.98 -10.38
N THR A 56 16.56 0.25 -9.86
CA THR A 56 16.59 0.54 -8.42
C THR A 56 15.45 -0.16 -7.66
N LEU A 57 14.31 -0.35 -8.32
CA LEU A 57 13.19 -1.09 -7.76
C LEU A 57 13.49 -2.59 -7.65
N MET A 58 14.16 -3.17 -8.65
CA MET A 58 14.58 -4.58 -8.63
C MET A 58 15.67 -4.86 -7.58
N GLU A 59 16.58 -3.93 -7.34
CA GLU A 59 17.65 -4.05 -6.33
C GLU A 59 17.09 -4.27 -4.93
N MET A 60 15.93 -3.71 -4.61
CA MET A 60 15.30 -3.86 -3.29
C MET A 60 14.98 -5.32 -2.94
N LYS A 61 14.81 -6.21 -3.94
CA LYS A 61 14.56 -7.63 -3.69
C LYS A 61 15.61 -8.26 -2.76
N VAL A 62 16.87 -7.88 -2.94
CA VAL A 62 18.00 -8.44 -2.15
C VAL A 62 17.88 -8.11 -0.66
N GLY A 63 17.30 -6.97 -0.32
CA GLY A 63 17.13 -6.50 1.06
C GLY A 63 15.88 -7.00 1.78
N LEU A 64 14.92 -7.62 1.08
CA LEU A 64 13.60 -7.94 1.63
C LEU A 64 13.66 -8.87 2.84
N ALA A 65 14.33 -10.02 2.73
CA ALA A 65 14.43 -10.97 3.83
C ALA A 65 15.16 -10.37 5.04
N ALA A 66 16.25 -9.62 4.80
CA ALA A 66 16.99 -8.97 5.88
C ALA A 66 16.14 -7.90 6.59
N SER A 67 15.37 -7.13 5.85
CA SER A 67 14.45 -6.13 6.42
C SER A 67 13.31 -6.80 7.20
N ALA A 68 12.73 -7.86 6.67
CA ALA A 68 11.70 -8.64 7.39
C ALA A 68 12.24 -9.18 8.72
N ALA A 69 13.50 -9.66 8.76
CA ALA A 69 14.14 -10.21 9.95
C ALA A 69 14.40 -9.18 11.06
N MET A 70 14.32 -7.88 10.76
CA MET A 70 14.41 -6.83 11.80
C MET A 70 13.18 -6.82 12.71
N ILE A 71 12.04 -7.35 12.28
CA ILE A 71 10.91 -7.63 13.16
C ILE A 71 11.11 -9.04 13.72
N PRO A 72 11.22 -9.21 15.05
CA PRO A 72 11.51 -10.50 15.65
C PRO A 72 10.50 -11.59 15.27
N HIS A 73 10.98 -12.74 14.84
CA HIS A 73 10.15 -13.90 14.51
C HIS A 73 9.21 -14.30 15.66
N SER A 74 9.68 -14.12 16.93
CA SER A 74 8.90 -14.41 18.14
C SER A 74 7.63 -13.56 18.29
N PHE A 75 7.45 -12.52 17.47
CA PHE A 75 6.22 -11.73 17.49
C PHE A 75 5.03 -12.46 16.87
N ASN A 76 5.27 -13.47 16.03
CA ASN A 76 4.24 -14.21 15.31
C ASN A 76 3.26 -13.26 14.61
N LEU A 77 3.77 -12.55 13.60
CA LEU A 77 2.97 -11.59 12.84
C LEU A 77 1.85 -12.31 12.07
N ASP A 78 0.63 -11.81 12.16
CA ASP A 78 -0.53 -12.33 11.41
C ASP A 78 -0.41 -11.96 9.92
N VAL A 79 -0.05 -10.71 9.63
CA VAL A 79 0.11 -10.19 8.26
C VAL A 79 1.34 -9.29 8.17
N VAL A 80 2.06 -9.39 7.06
CA VAL A 80 3.16 -8.49 6.71
C VAL A 80 2.84 -7.76 5.41
N GLY A 81 2.85 -6.44 5.44
CA GLY A 81 2.74 -5.56 4.28
C GLY A 81 4.13 -5.15 3.76
N TYR A 82 4.36 -5.25 2.45
CA TYR A 82 5.50 -4.62 1.79
C TYR A 82 5.04 -3.31 1.16
N ALA A 83 5.45 -2.20 1.74
CA ALA A 83 4.93 -0.87 1.44
C ALA A 83 5.67 -0.19 0.26
N CYS A 84 5.60 -0.79 -0.92
CA CYS A 84 6.05 -0.18 -2.16
C CYS A 84 5.25 -0.71 -3.35
N THR A 85 4.48 0.16 -4.00
CA THR A 85 3.62 -0.24 -5.13
C THR A 85 4.45 -0.58 -6.35
N SER A 86 5.34 0.31 -6.76
CA SER A 86 6.23 0.12 -7.92
C SER A 86 7.21 -1.01 -7.68
N GLY A 87 7.83 -1.10 -6.50
CA GLY A 87 8.71 -2.21 -6.15
C GLY A 87 8.01 -3.57 -6.17
N ALA A 88 6.79 -3.65 -5.63
CA ALA A 88 6.01 -4.89 -5.70
C ALA A 88 5.62 -5.26 -7.13
N THR A 89 5.37 -4.27 -8.00
CA THR A 89 5.11 -4.49 -9.44
C THR A 89 6.33 -5.07 -10.14
N MET A 90 7.50 -4.47 -9.95
CA MET A 90 8.75 -4.86 -10.62
C MET A 90 9.32 -6.20 -10.10
N ILE A 91 9.41 -6.37 -8.79
CA ILE A 91 9.90 -7.60 -8.16
C ILE A 91 8.95 -8.77 -8.40
N GLY A 92 7.66 -8.48 -8.50
CA GLY A 92 6.57 -9.43 -8.55
C GLY A 92 6.05 -9.80 -7.16
N PRO A 93 4.73 -9.71 -6.90
CA PRO A 93 4.15 -9.94 -5.56
C PRO A 93 4.46 -11.32 -4.97
N LYS A 94 4.55 -12.36 -5.81
CA LYS A 94 4.92 -13.71 -5.37
C LYS A 94 6.37 -13.79 -4.86
N ASN A 95 7.29 -13.09 -5.51
CA ASN A 95 8.68 -13.04 -5.05
C ASN A 95 8.78 -12.28 -3.72
N VAL A 96 8.07 -11.16 -3.58
CA VAL A 96 7.98 -10.44 -2.31
C VAL A 96 7.47 -11.35 -1.20
N ALA A 97 6.37 -12.07 -1.45
CA ALA A 97 5.81 -13.01 -0.47
C ALA A 97 6.81 -14.11 -0.08
N THR A 98 7.54 -14.68 -1.04
CA THR A 98 8.55 -15.69 -0.78
C THR A 98 9.66 -15.17 0.15
N GLU A 99 10.21 -13.98 -0.15
CA GLU A 99 11.29 -13.40 0.66
C GLU A 99 10.84 -13.09 2.09
N VAL A 100 9.62 -12.58 2.26
CA VAL A 100 9.06 -12.32 3.59
C VAL A 100 8.77 -13.62 4.34
N GLN A 101 8.17 -14.62 3.68
CA GLN A 101 7.82 -15.90 4.31
C GLN A 101 9.02 -16.78 4.64
N ASN A 102 10.18 -16.57 4.01
CA ASN A 102 11.44 -17.18 4.46
C ASN A 102 11.78 -16.82 5.92
N VAL A 103 11.29 -15.67 6.40
CA VAL A 103 11.53 -15.15 7.77
C VAL A 103 10.28 -15.33 8.64
N HIS A 104 9.11 -15.03 8.12
CA HIS A 104 7.81 -15.12 8.82
C HIS A 104 6.89 -16.13 8.12
N PRO A 105 7.16 -17.45 8.24
CA PRO A 105 6.52 -18.49 7.43
C PRO A 105 5.01 -18.61 7.62
N ASN A 106 4.49 -18.16 8.76
CA ASN A 106 3.07 -18.26 9.09
C ASN A 106 2.28 -16.97 8.76
N SER A 107 2.97 -15.90 8.34
CA SER A 107 2.32 -14.63 8.05
C SER A 107 1.70 -14.63 6.65
N GLN A 108 0.54 -14.02 6.52
CA GLN A 108 0.04 -13.60 5.20
C GLN A 108 0.87 -12.41 4.72
N VAL A 109 1.06 -12.29 3.40
CA VAL A 109 1.83 -11.18 2.82
C VAL A 109 0.94 -10.38 1.88
N CYS A 110 0.87 -9.07 2.13
CA CYS A 110 0.14 -8.11 1.31
C CYS A 110 1.11 -7.16 0.61
N THR A 111 0.79 -6.81 -0.63
CA THR A 111 1.48 -5.75 -1.37
C THR A 111 0.46 -4.73 -1.88
N PRO A 112 0.83 -3.45 -2.06
CA PRO A 112 -0.14 -2.45 -2.49
C PRO A 112 -0.82 -2.82 -3.82
N ILE A 113 -0.07 -3.34 -4.79
CA ILE A 113 -0.64 -3.65 -6.11
C ILE A 113 -1.63 -4.83 -6.04
N THR A 114 -1.36 -5.87 -5.24
CA THR A 114 -2.32 -6.97 -5.05
C THR A 114 -3.53 -6.54 -4.26
N ALA A 115 -3.33 -5.69 -3.25
CA ALA A 115 -4.40 -5.10 -2.46
C ALA A 115 -5.34 -4.24 -3.32
N VAL A 116 -4.77 -3.40 -4.20
CA VAL A 116 -5.53 -2.59 -5.17
C VAL A 116 -6.36 -3.48 -6.10
N MET A 117 -5.78 -4.54 -6.66
CA MET A 117 -6.55 -5.47 -7.52
C MET A 117 -7.69 -6.14 -6.77
N ARG A 118 -7.48 -6.55 -5.51
CA ARG A 118 -8.53 -7.10 -4.65
C ARG A 118 -9.61 -6.08 -4.33
N ALA A 119 -9.21 -4.85 -3.98
CA ALA A 119 -10.12 -3.74 -3.69
C ALA A 119 -11.01 -3.39 -4.90
N LEU A 120 -10.41 -3.22 -6.08
CA LEU A 120 -11.14 -2.95 -7.33
C LEU A 120 -12.13 -4.07 -7.66
N ASN A 121 -11.73 -5.33 -7.55
CA ASN A 121 -12.63 -6.47 -7.75
C ASN A 121 -13.76 -6.48 -6.71
N LYS A 122 -13.48 -6.17 -5.45
CA LYS A 122 -14.49 -6.09 -4.39
C LYS A 122 -15.52 -4.98 -4.65
N LEU A 123 -15.08 -3.88 -5.22
CA LEU A 123 -15.93 -2.75 -5.64
C LEU A 123 -16.65 -2.99 -6.99
N GLY A 124 -16.36 -4.10 -7.69
CA GLY A 124 -16.92 -4.40 -9.01
C GLY A 124 -16.34 -3.55 -10.14
N ALA A 125 -15.25 -2.82 -9.89
CA ALA A 125 -14.61 -1.96 -10.88
C ALA A 125 -13.78 -2.78 -11.88
N LYS A 126 -13.93 -2.47 -13.16
CA LYS A 126 -13.18 -3.11 -14.26
C LYS A 126 -12.47 -2.09 -15.14
N LYS A 127 -13.14 -1.00 -15.47
CA LYS A 127 -12.59 0.10 -16.26
C LYS A 127 -12.13 1.20 -15.30
N ILE A 128 -10.81 1.44 -15.24
CA ILE A 128 -10.24 2.32 -14.24
C ILE A 128 -9.36 3.42 -14.86
N GLY A 129 -9.45 4.62 -14.30
CA GLY A 129 -8.42 5.64 -14.46
C GLY A 129 -7.23 5.30 -13.55
N MET A 130 -6.03 5.69 -13.96
CA MET A 130 -4.80 5.45 -13.20
C MET A 130 -4.01 6.75 -13.05
N VAL A 131 -3.61 7.05 -11.81
CA VAL A 131 -2.73 8.17 -11.47
C VAL A 131 -1.46 7.63 -10.85
N THR A 132 -0.29 8.06 -11.33
CA THR A 132 1.02 7.67 -10.81
C THR A 132 1.92 8.89 -10.64
N PRO A 133 2.89 8.86 -9.72
CA PRO A 133 3.96 9.87 -9.73
C PRO A 133 5.11 9.54 -10.68
N TYR A 134 5.22 8.28 -11.14
CA TYR A 134 6.43 7.69 -11.72
C TYR A 134 6.70 8.13 -13.16
N ILE A 135 7.95 7.93 -13.59
CA ILE A 135 8.35 8.03 -15.00
C ILE A 135 7.59 7.01 -15.87
N PRO A 136 7.52 7.25 -17.21
CA PRO A 136 6.72 6.41 -18.11
C PRO A 136 7.01 4.91 -18.01
N ASP A 137 8.27 4.49 -17.92
CA ASP A 137 8.67 3.09 -17.89
C ASP A 137 8.07 2.35 -16.68
N VAL A 138 8.13 2.95 -15.48
CA VAL A 138 7.55 2.36 -14.27
C VAL A 138 6.02 2.35 -14.31
N SER A 139 5.42 3.42 -14.81
CA SER A 139 3.96 3.54 -14.96
C SER A 139 3.41 2.51 -15.95
N GLN A 140 4.14 2.25 -17.05
CA GLN A 140 3.73 1.30 -18.08
C GLN A 140 3.76 -0.14 -17.59
N GLU A 141 4.78 -0.55 -16.81
CA GLU A 141 4.84 -1.89 -16.23
C GLU A 141 3.66 -2.15 -15.28
N MET A 142 3.30 -1.17 -14.47
CA MET A 142 2.14 -1.28 -13.58
C MET A 142 0.82 -1.36 -14.38
N ARG A 143 0.70 -0.55 -15.43
CA ARG A 143 -0.43 -0.61 -16.37
C ARG A 143 -0.55 -2.00 -17.00
N ASN A 144 0.56 -2.55 -17.49
CA ASN A 144 0.60 -3.88 -18.09
C ASN A 144 0.12 -4.95 -17.10
N LEU A 145 0.64 -4.94 -15.87
CA LEU A 145 0.24 -5.87 -14.81
C LEU A 145 -1.27 -5.80 -14.51
N LEU A 146 -1.86 -4.62 -14.46
CA LEU A 146 -3.30 -4.46 -14.24
C LEU A 146 -4.11 -5.01 -15.42
N ILE A 147 -3.69 -4.75 -16.66
CA ILE A 147 -4.35 -5.27 -17.87
C ILE A 147 -4.28 -6.81 -17.92
N GLU A 148 -3.13 -7.39 -17.61
CA GLU A 148 -2.95 -8.86 -17.52
C GLU A 148 -3.86 -9.49 -16.45
N ASN A 149 -4.24 -8.74 -15.43
CA ASN A 149 -5.16 -9.16 -14.39
C ASN A 149 -6.63 -8.78 -14.65
N GLY A 150 -6.95 -8.37 -15.89
CA GLY A 150 -8.31 -8.20 -16.38
C GLY A 150 -8.95 -6.84 -16.11
N PHE A 151 -8.14 -5.80 -15.87
CA PHE A 151 -8.58 -4.41 -15.79
C PHE A 151 -8.40 -3.70 -17.12
N GLU A 152 -9.34 -2.80 -17.46
CA GLU A 152 -9.23 -1.86 -18.58
C GLU A 152 -8.72 -0.51 -18.04
N ILE A 153 -7.61 -0.01 -18.59
CA ILE A 153 -7.09 1.30 -18.21
C ILE A 153 -7.62 2.35 -19.17
N SER A 154 -8.61 3.12 -18.71
CA SER A 154 -9.30 4.14 -19.51
C SER A 154 -8.49 5.43 -19.65
N ALA A 155 -7.67 5.75 -18.67
CA ALA A 155 -6.77 6.90 -18.68
C ALA A 155 -5.55 6.61 -17.79
N LEU A 156 -4.38 7.13 -18.20
CA LEU A 156 -3.16 7.13 -17.38
C LEU A 156 -2.65 8.56 -17.29
N VAL A 157 -2.62 9.09 -16.07
CA VAL A 157 -2.10 10.42 -15.74
C VAL A 157 -0.88 10.24 -14.85
N SER A 158 0.23 10.85 -15.18
CA SER A 158 1.46 10.77 -14.38
C SER A 158 2.05 12.15 -14.09
N PHE A 159 2.70 12.28 -12.92
CA PHE A 159 3.51 13.45 -12.58
C PHE A 159 4.92 13.38 -13.17
N GLU A 160 5.33 12.20 -13.66
CA GLU A 160 6.64 11.92 -14.29
C GLU A 160 7.84 12.32 -13.42
N VAL A 161 7.75 12.02 -12.11
CA VAL A 161 8.79 12.30 -11.12
C VAL A 161 9.54 11.01 -10.77
N SER A 162 10.86 11.05 -10.84
CA SER A 162 11.73 9.93 -10.44
C SER A 162 12.23 10.03 -8.99
N THR A 163 12.15 11.20 -8.36
CA THR A 163 12.76 11.46 -7.04
C THR A 163 11.73 11.33 -5.92
N GLU A 164 11.92 10.37 -5.03
CA GLU A 164 11.01 10.08 -3.90
C GLU A 164 10.72 11.30 -3.01
N ALA A 165 11.74 12.09 -2.69
CA ALA A 165 11.57 13.30 -1.88
C ALA A 165 10.67 14.36 -2.53
N ILE A 166 10.57 14.40 -3.86
CA ILE A 166 9.64 15.27 -4.58
C ILE A 166 8.23 14.67 -4.53
N VAL A 167 8.11 13.35 -4.72
CA VAL A 167 6.82 12.64 -4.65
C VAL A 167 6.10 12.92 -3.32
N ALA A 168 6.80 12.83 -2.19
CA ALA A 168 6.26 13.11 -0.86
C ALA A 168 5.73 14.54 -0.67
N ARG A 169 6.09 15.46 -1.57
CA ARG A 169 5.71 16.88 -1.53
C ARG A 169 4.68 17.29 -2.57
N ILE A 170 4.19 16.33 -3.37
CA ILE A 170 3.07 16.58 -4.28
C ILE A 170 1.84 16.93 -3.43
N THR A 171 1.26 18.10 -3.71
CA THR A 171 0.17 18.62 -2.90
C THR A 171 -1.14 17.86 -3.12
N ALA A 172 -2.01 17.89 -2.11
CA ALA A 172 -3.38 17.34 -2.21
C ALA A 172 -4.14 17.92 -3.42
N ASP A 173 -4.01 19.22 -3.68
CA ASP A 173 -4.66 19.86 -4.84
C ASP A 173 -4.12 19.35 -6.18
N ALA A 174 -2.82 19.05 -6.27
CA ALA A 174 -2.25 18.44 -7.47
C ALA A 174 -2.79 17.02 -7.68
N ILE A 175 -2.86 16.22 -6.60
CA ILE A 175 -3.44 14.88 -6.62
C ILE A 175 -4.91 14.92 -7.05
N LYS A 176 -5.72 15.82 -6.47
CA LYS A 176 -7.12 15.99 -6.85
C LYS A 176 -7.29 16.36 -8.33
N ARG A 177 -6.47 17.26 -8.87
CA ARG A 177 -6.49 17.57 -10.30
C ARG A 177 -6.15 16.37 -11.18
N ALA A 178 -5.15 15.59 -10.79
CA ALA A 178 -4.76 14.39 -11.53
C ALA A 178 -5.86 13.31 -11.50
N VAL A 179 -6.51 13.12 -10.35
CA VAL A 179 -7.65 12.20 -10.22
C VAL A 179 -8.81 12.62 -11.11
N ARG A 180 -9.19 13.90 -11.11
CA ARG A 180 -10.24 14.42 -12.01
C ARG A 180 -9.90 14.19 -13.48
N ALA A 181 -8.63 14.38 -13.87
CA ALA A 181 -8.17 14.13 -15.24
C ALA A 181 -8.19 12.64 -15.62
N ALA A 182 -8.01 11.74 -14.64
CA ALA A 182 -8.08 10.29 -14.85
C ALA A 182 -9.51 9.72 -14.79
N ALA A 183 -10.45 10.45 -14.18
CA ALA A 183 -11.86 10.07 -14.06
C ALA A 183 -12.64 10.37 -15.36
N VAL A 184 -12.26 9.70 -16.45
CA VAL A 184 -12.92 9.86 -17.76
C VAL A 184 -14.25 9.10 -17.81
N ASP A 185 -15.11 9.47 -18.77
CA ASP A 185 -16.44 8.88 -18.94
C ASP A 185 -16.41 7.34 -19.00
N GLY A 186 -17.23 6.72 -18.18
CA GLY A 186 -17.37 5.28 -18.07
C GLY A 186 -16.25 4.61 -17.26
N ALA A 187 -15.43 5.36 -16.52
CA ALA A 187 -14.55 4.77 -15.51
C ALA A 187 -15.36 4.35 -14.28
N ASP A 188 -15.13 3.12 -13.80
CA ASP A 188 -15.77 2.59 -12.58
C ASP A 188 -15.05 3.10 -11.31
N ALA A 189 -13.75 3.38 -11.41
CA ALA A 189 -12.91 3.86 -10.33
C ALA A 189 -11.67 4.60 -10.85
N VAL A 190 -10.97 5.30 -9.95
CA VAL A 190 -9.60 5.79 -10.19
C VAL A 190 -8.67 5.15 -9.18
N PHE A 191 -7.58 4.56 -9.67
CA PHE A 191 -6.47 4.09 -8.85
C PHE A 191 -5.37 5.15 -8.75
N VAL A 192 -5.02 5.54 -7.53
CA VAL A 192 -3.91 6.46 -7.24
C VAL A 192 -2.75 5.67 -6.65
N SER A 193 -1.70 5.53 -7.43
CA SER A 193 -0.53 4.72 -7.10
C SER A 193 0.54 5.52 -6.36
N CYS A 194 1.18 4.90 -5.44
CA CYS A 194 2.36 5.24 -4.64
C CYS A 194 2.06 5.34 -3.14
N THR A 195 2.90 4.70 -2.33
CA THR A 195 2.80 4.75 -0.87
C THR A 195 3.28 6.07 -0.28
N ASN A 196 4.12 6.79 -1.02
CA ASN A 196 4.70 8.07 -0.61
C ASN A 196 3.85 9.29 -1.04
N LEU A 197 2.69 9.09 -1.70
CA LEU A 197 1.70 10.14 -1.95
C LEU A 197 0.72 10.25 -0.77
N ARG A 198 0.46 11.49 -0.31
CA ARG A 198 -0.52 11.79 0.75
C ARG A 198 -1.93 11.78 0.18
N THR A 199 -2.64 10.67 0.34
CA THR A 199 -3.90 10.41 -0.36
C THR A 199 -5.10 10.22 0.52
N VAL A 200 -4.92 9.83 1.78
CA VAL A 200 -6.02 9.44 2.67
C VAL A 200 -7.05 10.57 2.85
N ASP A 201 -6.60 11.81 3.01
CA ASP A 201 -7.46 12.96 3.26
C ASP A 201 -8.24 13.46 2.05
N VAL A 202 -7.94 12.96 0.84
CA VAL A 202 -8.63 13.42 -0.39
C VAL A 202 -9.64 12.43 -0.94
N ILE A 203 -9.70 11.21 -0.39
CA ILE A 203 -10.52 10.11 -0.93
C ILE A 203 -12.01 10.44 -0.83
N ASP A 204 -12.51 10.73 0.37
CA ASP A 204 -13.93 10.95 0.59
C ASP A 204 -14.48 12.12 -0.25
N GLU A 205 -13.75 13.25 -0.28
CA GLU A 205 -14.12 14.42 -1.09
C GLU A 205 -14.22 14.07 -2.58
N LEU A 206 -13.24 13.33 -3.10
CA LEU A 206 -13.21 12.96 -4.52
C LEU A 206 -14.28 11.92 -4.88
N GLU A 207 -14.58 10.98 -4.00
CA GLU A 207 -15.66 10.01 -4.20
C GLU A 207 -17.04 10.67 -4.18
N ASP A 208 -17.25 11.65 -3.30
CA ASP A 208 -18.49 12.44 -3.24
C ASP A 208 -18.66 13.32 -4.49
N GLU A 209 -17.58 13.95 -4.96
CA GLU A 209 -17.59 14.80 -6.15
C GLU A 209 -17.80 14.00 -7.44
N LEU A 210 -17.05 12.89 -7.62
CA LEU A 210 -16.99 12.17 -8.89
C LEU A 210 -18.03 11.05 -9.00
N GLY A 211 -18.61 10.64 -7.89
CA GLY A 211 -19.59 9.55 -7.85
C GLY A 211 -19.02 8.14 -8.11
N ILE A 212 -17.69 8.00 -8.26
CA ILE A 212 -16.98 6.74 -8.47
C ILE A 212 -16.01 6.45 -7.34
N ALA A 213 -15.53 5.20 -7.23
CA ALA A 213 -14.59 4.82 -6.19
C ALA A 213 -13.19 5.39 -6.46
N ILE A 214 -12.52 5.83 -5.39
CA ILE A 214 -11.10 6.19 -5.41
C ILE A 214 -10.34 5.17 -4.58
N VAL A 215 -9.45 4.43 -5.23
CA VAL A 215 -8.62 3.41 -4.58
C VAL A 215 -7.18 3.89 -4.56
N THR A 216 -6.57 3.97 -3.38
CA THR A 216 -5.17 4.40 -3.25
C THR A 216 -4.29 3.27 -2.73
N SER A 217 -2.99 3.35 -2.97
CA SER A 217 -2.03 2.31 -2.53
C SER A 217 -2.10 2.07 -1.03
N ASN A 218 -2.08 3.12 -0.21
CA ASN A 218 -2.05 3.01 1.24
C ASN A 218 -3.39 2.55 1.81
N GLN A 219 -4.50 3.12 1.31
CA GLN A 219 -5.85 2.71 1.69
C GLN A 219 -6.09 1.21 1.38
N ALA A 220 -5.77 0.79 0.16
CA ALA A 220 -5.96 -0.60 -0.26
C ALA A 220 -5.07 -1.57 0.53
N LEU A 221 -3.80 -1.21 0.79
CA LEU A 221 -2.90 -2.04 1.58
C LEU A 221 -3.40 -2.18 3.03
N ALA A 222 -3.83 -1.09 3.67
CA ALA A 222 -4.39 -1.13 5.02
C ALA A 222 -5.66 -1.99 5.07
N TRP A 223 -6.57 -1.80 4.10
CA TRP A 223 -7.79 -2.59 3.96
C TRP A 223 -7.49 -4.08 3.77
N ASP A 224 -6.55 -4.44 2.91
CA ASP A 224 -6.19 -5.83 2.62
C ASP A 224 -5.50 -6.51 3.81
N MET A 225 -4.62 -5.79 4.51
CA MET A 225 -3.98 -6.29 5.73
C MET A 225 -4.98 -6.54 6.86
N LEU A 226 -5.93 -5.63 7.08
CA LEU A 226 -7.01 -5.80 8.06
C LEU A 226 -7.91 -6.98 7.71
N THR A 227 -8.34 -7.06 6.46
CA THR A 227 -9.20 -8.16 5.97
C THR A 227 -8.49 -9.51 6.08
N SER A 228 -7.20 -9.57 5.71
CA SER A 228 -6.36 -10.76 5.83
C SER A 228 -6.17 -11.20 7.29
N ALA A 229 -6.14 -10.25 8.22
CA ALA A 229 -6.07 -10.50 9.66
C ALA A 229 -7.45 -10.83 10.29
N GLY A 230 -8.51 -10.90 9.50
CA GLY A 230 -9.87 -11.19 9.98
C GLY A 230 -10.55 -10.01 10.69
N ILE A 231 -10.06 -8.79 10.51
CA ILE A 231 -10.63 -7.58 11.12
C ILE A 231 -11.62 -6.94 10.14
N SER A 232 -12.81 -6.65 10.64
CA SER A 232 -13.79 -5.85 9.87
C SER A 232 -13.28 -4.41 9.70
N THR A 233 -13.27 -3.94 8.46
CA THR A 233 -12.90 -2.55 8.14
C THR A 233 -13.86 -1.52 8.72
N ALA A 234 -15.08 -1.91 9.09
CA ALA A 234 -16.01 -1.06 9.84
C ALA A 234 -15.49 -0.63 11.22
N GLN A 235 -14.46 -1.31 11.75
CA GLN A 235 -13.78 -0.98 13.01
C GLN A 235 -12.53 -0.10 12.80
N SER A 236 -12.23 0.25 11.57
CA SER A 236 -11.07 1.05 11.17
C SER A 236 -11.50 2.43 10.69
N ALA A 237 -10.52 3.31 10.46
CA ALA A 237 -10.74 4.60 9.84
C ALA A 237 -10.24 4.61 8.36
N VAL A 238 -10.29 3.47 7.69
CA VAL A 238 -10.04 3.39 6.24
C VAL A 238 -11.12 4.21 5.52
N PRO A 239 -10.76 5.23 4.72
CA PRO A 239 -11.73 6.12 4.09
C PRO A 239 -12.41 5.49 2.87
N GLY A 240 -13.42 6.15 2.35
CA GLY A 240 -14.04 5.87 1.07
C GLY A 240 -14.98 4.67 1.05
N ARG A 241 -15.44 4.35 -0.15
CA ARG A 241 -16.38 3.25 -0.41
C ARG A 241 -15.81 1.88 -0.04
N LEU A 242 -14.48 1.74 -0.11
CA LEU A 242 -13.78 0.48 0.19
C LEU A 242 -14.01 0.03 1.64
N SER A 243 -14.12 0.94 2.58
CA SER A 243 -14.38 0.61 3.99
C SER A 243 -15.76 0.01 4.25
N LYS A 244 -16.69 0.19 3.31
CA LYS A 244 -18.10 -0.25 3.43
C LYS A 244 -18.35 -1.62 2.77
N THR A 245 -17.28 -2.32 2.34
CA THR A 245 -17.38 -3.55 1.54
C THR A 245 -17.15 -4.85 2.32
#